data_39446d2f1b71d83b6a9d727f956aaa74
#
_entry.id   39446d2f1b71d83b6a9d727f956aaa74
#
_cell.length_a   1.000
_cell.length_b   1.000
_cell.length_c   1.000
_cell.angle_alpha   90.00
_cell.angle_beta   90.00
_cell.angle_gamma   90.00
#
_symmetry.space_group_name_H-M   'P 1'
#
loop_
_entity.id
_entity.type
_entity.pdbx_description
1 polymer ?
#
loop_
_entity_poly.entity_id
_entity_poly.type
_entity_poly.pdbx_seq_one_letter_code
_entity_poly.pdbx_strand_id
1 'polypeptide(L)'
;MNQTETRKIRVYGIVQGVGFRPTVSRHAVKNDIHGSVCNKGPYVEIFAQGTKAQVDGFLEDLEKRPPKRAAILKINVEHLDNNPEFDGFEIIESEKTKGEIFVSPDIAICDECKEELYDPNNRRYLHPFINCTCCGPRLTILDALPYDRERTSMKEFPMCPECAEEYNNPESRRFDAQPVCCNDCGPEVYLIGRDERGREAITYTRKVIASGGIAAIKGIGGFHLCCDATNETAVARLRELKRRPMKPFAIMARNMSAVRKECQVTEVQEEVLDGHQKPILLLERLDKADSQICPSVAPGNPKIGVMLPYAPVQLLIFDYDDGIQIPDYLVMTSGNTSGAPICRDDNDAIAELSHLCDCMLSHNRKIRIRADDSVMDYYKDEPYMIRRSRGYAPLPVMVSAPWKGQVLAVGGELKNSFCIGVDGRFYLSPYVGDLEDLRTVNALRETIGRLETLLEVEPPVVVSDMHPRYNSTMIAEDSGLPVIKVQHHYAHILSCMAENDCQEPVMAWTAPSGAAKSFWQIIRHFSGLDVLHHSFRSAVMHPPGKDGELPFQCCTDR
;
A
#
# COMPACT_ATOMS: atom_id res chain seq x y z
N MET A 1 -18.82 -25.40 -38.18
CA MET A 1 -17.42 -25.47 -37.70
C MET A 1 -17.25 -24.32 -36.75
N ASN A 2 -16.98 -24.58 -35.47
CA ASN A 2 -16.72 -23.51 -34.51
C ASN A 2 -15.39 -22.86 -34.92
N GLN A 3 -15.46 -21.58 -35.30
CA GLN A 3 -14.30 -20.82 -35.73
C GLN A 3 -13.39 -20.62 -34.51
N THR A 4 -12.17 -21.11 -34.55
CA THR A 4 -11.14 -20.91 -33.54
C THR A 4 -10.63 -19.48 -33.66
N GLU A 5 -10.60 -18.74 -32.57
CA GLU A 5 -10.00 -17.41 -32.48
C GLU A 5 -8.83 -17.39 -31.51
N THR A 6 -7.90 -16.47 -31.70
CA THR A 6 -6.80 -16.22 -30.77
C THR A 6 -6.90 -14.80 -30.25
N ARG A 7 -6.88 -14.68 -28.91
CA ARG A 7 -6.80 -13.37 -28.25
C ARG A 7 -5.46 -13.23 -27.53
N LYS A 8 -4.88 -12.07 -27.69
CA LYS A 8 -3.73 -11.63 -26.92
C LYS A 8 -4.24 -10.79 -25.75
N ILE A 9 -3.98 -11.26 -24.53
CA ILE A 9 -4.48 -10.66 -23.30
C ILE A 9 -3.28 -10.14 -22.52
N ARG A 10 -3.35 -8.87 -22.10
CA ARG A 10 -2.35 -8.26 -21.21
C ARG A 10 -3.01 -7.89 -19.90
N VAL A 11 -2.55 -8.51 -18.81
CA VAL A 11 -3.08 -8.30 -17.47
C VAL A 11 -2.10 -7.46 -16.66
N TYR A 12 -2.55 -6.31 -16.20
CA TYR A 12 -1.78 -5.33 -15.45
C TYR A 12 -2.19 -5.35 -13.97
N GLY A 13 -1.23 -5.15 -13.07
CA GLY A 13 -1.47 -5.09 -11.64
C GLY A 13 -0.51 -5.94 -10.82
N ILE A 14 -0.92 -6.34 -9.61
CA ILE A 14 -0.20 -7.32 -8.80
C ILE A 14 -0.50 -8.72 -9.37
N VAL A 15 0.17 -9.07 -10.43
CA VAL A 15 -0.03 -10.33 -11.17
C VAL A 15 1.27 -11.14 -11.28
N GLN A 16 2.35 -10.66 -10.66
CA GLN A 16 3.64 -11.35 -10.60
C GLN A 16 4.02 -11.63 -9.14
N GLY A 17 4.68 -12.76 -8.88
CA GLY A 17 5.05 -13.17 -7.54
C GLY A 17 3.86 -13.52 -6.62
N VAL A 18 2.68 -13.79 -7.18
CA VAL A 18 1.44 -14.11 -6.45
C VAL A 18 0.77 -15.41 -6.94
N GLY A 19 1.52 -16.24 -7.68
CA GLY A 19 1.00 -17.48 -8.25
C GLY A 19 0.06 -17.27 -9.45
N PHE A 20 0.13 -16.12 -10.12
CA PHE A 20 -0.79 -15.77 -11.21
C PHE A 20 -0.62 -16.70 -12.42
N ARG A 21 0.61 -16.90 -12.94
CA ARG A 21 0.88 -17.80 -14.07
C ARG A 21 0.37 -19.23 -13.87
N PRO A 22 0.64 -19.91 -12.74
CA PRO A 22 0.04 -21.21 -12.43
C PRO A 22 -1.49 -21.21 -12.40
N THR A 23 -2.12 -20.13 -11.94
CA THR A 23 -3.59 -19.99 -11.93
C THR A 23 -4.14 -19.81 -13.34
N VAL A 24 -3.48 -18.98 -14.17
CA VAL A 24 -3.81 -18.82 -15.60
C VAL A 24 -3.76 -20.17 -16.32
N SER A 25 -2.70 -20.96 -16.10
CA SER A 25 -2.57 -22.29 -16.69
C SER A 25 -3.70 -23.23 -16.26
N ARG A 26 -4.09 -23.23 -14.97
CA ARG A 26 -5.25 -24.02 -14.51
C ARG A 26 -6.57 -23.57 -15.14
N HIS A 27 -6.79 -22.26 -15.30
CA HIS A 27 -7.98 -21.73 -15.97
C HIS A 27 -7.98 -22.08 -17.46
N ALA A 28 -6.81 -22.07 -18.10
CA ALA A 28 -6.66 -22.49 -19.50
C ALA A 28 -7.05 -23.96 -19.69
N VAL A 29 -6.52 -24.85 -18.87
CA VAL A 29 -6.87 -26.29 -18.90
C VAL A 29 -8.38 -26.49 -18.64
N LYS A 30 -8.95 -25.77 -17.66
CA LYS A 30 -10.38 -25.88 -17.34
C LYS A 30 -11.30 -25.48 -18.50
N ASN A 31 -10.90 -24.47 -19.27
CA ASN A 31 -11.68 -23.92 -20.38
C ASN A 31 -11.24 -24.47 -21.76
N ASP A 32 -10.37 -25.47 -21.79
CA ASP A 32 -9.82 -26.08 -23.01
C ASP A 32 -9.19 -25.03 -23.94
N ILE A 33 -8.34 -24.17 -23.36
CA ILE A 33 -7.59 -23.11 -24.03
C ILE A 33 -6.19 -23.59 -24.34
N HIS A 34 -5.78 -23.41 -25.59
CA HIS A 34 -4.39 -23.54 -26.03
C HIS A 34 -3.71 -22.17 -26.03
N GLY A 35 -2.40 -22.11 -25.80
CA GLY A 35 -1.68 -20.85 -25.78
C GLY A 35 -0.51 -20.80 -24.82
N SER A 36 -0.25 -19.62 -24.30
CA SER A 36 0.87 -19.43 -23.38
C SER A 36 0.66 -18.27 -22.42
N VAL A 37 1.41 -18.29 -21.31
CA VAL A 37 1.48 -17.19 -20.36
C VAL A 37 2.93 -16.84 -20.05
N CYS A 38 3.26 -15.55 -20.14
CA CYS A 38 4.60 -15.00 -19.93
C CYS A 38 4.57 -13.71 -19.11
N ASN A 39 5.53 -13.51 -18.22
CA ASN A 39 5.76 -12.20 -17.58
C ASN A 39 6.58 -11.33 -18.55
N LYS A 40 6.06 -10.14 -18.88
CA LYS A 40 6.70 -9.18 -19.80
C LYS A 40 7.19 -7.91 -19.08
N GLY A 41 7.52 -7.99 -17.82
CA GLY A 41 7.90 -6.83 -17.01
C GLY A 41 6.67 -6.20 -16.32
N PRO A 42 5.88 -5.31 -16.95
CA PRO A 42 4.78 -4.60 -16.28
C PRO A 42 3.46 -5.36 -16.30
N TYR A 43 3.31 -6.35 -17.15
CA TYR A 43 2.09 -7.11 -17.33
C TYR A 43 2.38 -8.60 -17.52
N VAL A 44 1.36 -9.39 -17.32
CA VAL A 44 1.37 -10.79 -17.77
C VAL A 44 0.73 -10.83 -19.15
N GLU A 45 1.45 -11.34 -20.12
CA GLU A 45 0.97 -11.58 -21.48
C GLU A 45 0.46 -13.01 -21.60
N ILE A 46 -0.75 -13.14 -22.13
CA ILE A 46 -1.40 -14.42 -22.33
C ILE A 46 -1.85 -14.50 -23.78
N PHE A 47 -1.53 -15.58 -24.45
CA PHE A 47 -2.16 -15.96 -25.70
C PHE A 47 -3.20 -17.03 -25.39
N ALA A 48 -4.45 -16.78 -25.77
CA ALA A 48 -5.55 -17.70 -25.53
C ALA A 48 -6.24 -18.04 -26.84
N GLN A 49 -6.15 -19.31 -27.23
CA GLN A 49 -6.73 -19.85 -28.46
C GLN A 49 -7.80 -20.88 -28.13
N GLY A 50 -8.98 -20.73 -28.73
CA GLY A 50 -10.12 -21.61 -28.56
C GLY A 50 -11.34 -21.11 -29.34
N THR A 51 -12.48 -21.73 -29.14
CA THR A 51 -13.74 -21.17 -29.60
C THR A 51 -14.06 -19.90 -28.83
N LYS A 52 -14.87 -19.01 -29.40
CA LYS A 52 -15.30 -17.78 -28.72
C LYS A 52 -15.82 -18.03 -27.30
N ALA A 53 -16.65 -19.06 -27.12
CA ALA A 53 -17.24 -19.39 -25.80
C ALA A 53 -16.17 -19.85 -24.78
N GLN A 54 -15.17 -20.60 -25.22
CA GLN A 54 -14.05 -21.03 -24.37
C GLN A 54 -13.21 -19.84 -23.94
N VAL A 55 -12.86 -18.94 -24.87
CA VAL A 55 -12.04 -17.75 -24.57
C VAL A 55 -12.81 -16.76 -23.70
N ASP A 56 -14.09 -16.57 -23.92
CA ASP A 56 -14.94 -15.71 -23.07
C ASP A 56 -15.04 -16.29 -21.63
N GLY A 57 -15.24 -17.60 -21.48
CA GLY A 57 -15.24 -18.29 -20.18
C GLY A 57 -13.89 -18.22 -19.45
N PHE A 58 -12.79 -18.32 -20.19
CA PHE A 58 -11.46 -18.14 -19.65
C PHE A 58 -11.22 -16.70 -19.13
N LEU A 59 -11.65 -15.69 -19.88
CA LEU A 59 -11.57 -14.29 -19.45
C LEU A 59 -12.40 -14.04 -18.19
N GLU A 60 -13.61 -14.58 -18.12
CA GLU A 60 -14.46 -14.49 -16.93
C GLU A 60 -13.79 -15.15 -15.71
N ASP A 61 -13.15 -16.31 -15.88
CA ASP A 61 -12.40 -16.96 -14.79
C ASP A 61 -11.18 -16.13 -14.36
N LEU A 62 -10.48 -15.46 -15.28
CA LEU A 62 -9.37 -14.55 -14.94
C LEU A 62 -9.83 -13.34 -14.13
N GLU A 63 -10.96 -12.73 -14.48
CA GLU A 63 -11.51 -11.56 -13.80
C GLU A 63 -12.12 -11.89 -12.45
N LYS A 64 -12.96 -12.96 -12.40
CA LYS A 64 -13.74 -13.28 -11.20
C LYS A 64 -13.04 -14.23 -10.22
N ARG A 65 -12.00 -14.94 -10.66
CA ARG A 65 -11.29 -15.96 -9.88
C ARG A 65 -9.76 -15.84 -9.97
N PRO A 66 -9.22 -14.62 -9.84
CA PRO A 66 -7.77 -14.46 -9.77
C PRO A 66 -7.23 -15.17 -8.52
N PRO A 67 -5.91 -15.41 -8.41
CA PRO A 67 -5.31 -15.83 -7.15
C PRO A 67 -5.71 -14.84 -6.03
N LYS A 68 -6.00 -15.33 -4.83
CA LYS A 68 -6.47 -14.53 -3.67
C LYS A 68 -5.67 -13.24 -3.41
N ARG A 69 -4.47 -13.09 -3.99
CA ARG A 69 -3.54 -11.99 -3.76
C ARG A 69 -3.16 -11.22 -5.01
N ALA A 70 -3.69 -11.63 -6.14
CA ALA A 70 -3.60 -10.82 -7.35
C ALA A 70 -4.55 -9.61 -7.21
N ALA A 71 -4.06 -8.44 -7.58
CA ALA A 71 -4.89 -7.27 -7.81
C ALA A 71 -4.78 -6.90 -9.28
N ILE A 72 -5.80 -7.25 -10.04
CA ILE A 72 -5.87 -6.91 -11.46
C ILE A 72 -6.35 -5.45 -11.54
N LEU A 73 -5.52 -4.58 -12.10
CA LEU A 73 -5.84 -3.16 -12.31
C LEU A 73 -6.49 -2.93 -13.67
N LYS A 74 -6.07 -3.71 -14.68
CA LYS A 74 -6.58 -3.59 -16.05
C LYS A 74 -6.33 -4.87 -16.83
N ILE A 75 -7.27 -5.22 -17.71
CA ILE A 75 -7.11 -6.26 -18.71
C ILE A 75 -7.31 -5.63 -20.09
N ASN A 76 -6.31 -5.77 -20.96
CA ASN A 76 -6.42 -5.41 -22.36
C ASN A 76 -6.52 -6.68 -23.20
N VAL A 77 -7.53 -6.74 -24.07
CA VAL A 77 -7.76 -7.86 -24.96
C VAL A 77 -7.65 -7.38 -26.40
N GLU A 78 -6.81 -8.05 -27.17
CA GLU A 78 -6.57 -7.79 -28.60
C GLU A 78 -6.89 -9.06 -29.39
N HIS A 79 -7.73 -8.95 -30.42
CA HIS A 79 -7.96 -10.06 -31.34
C HIS A 79 -6.84 -10.14 -32.36
N LEU A 80 -6.31 -11.33 -32.59
CA LEU A 80 -5.27 -11.55 -33.58
C LEU A 80 -5.86 -12.11 -34.87
N ASP A 81 -5.59 -11.43 -35.97
CA ASP A 81 -6.02 -11.88 -37.30
C ASP A 81 -5.22 -13.12 -37.78
N ASN A 82 -3.96 -13.23 -37.35
CA ASN A 82 -3.13 -14.40 -37.57
C ASN A 82 -3.21 -15.33 -36.36
N ASN A 83 -3.78 -16.50 -36.52
CA ASN A 83 -3.86 -17.53 -35.50
C ASN A 83 -2.57 -18.34 -35.43
N PRO A 84 -1.61 -18.05 -34.50
CA PRO A 84 -0.50 -18.96 -34.27
C PRO A 84 -1.04 -20.31 -33.77
N GLU A 85 -0.42 -21.40 -34.15
CA GLU A 85 -0.79 -22.73 -33.67
C GLU A 85 -0.13 -22.99 -32.32
N PHE A 86 -0.91 -23.46 -31.33
CA PHE A 86 -0.45 -23.87 -30.02
C PHE A 86 -0.84 -25.34 -29.77
N ASP A 87 0.13 -26.18 -29.38
CA ASP A 87 -0.08 -27.60 -29.05
C ASP A 87 -0.60 -27.85 -27.62
N GLY A 88 -0.96 -26.81 -26.89
CA GLY A 88 -1.41 -26.87 -25.50
C GLY A 88 -1.26 -25.52 -24.83
N PHE A 89 -1.21 -25.49 -23.50
CA PHE A 89 -1.01 -24.25 -22.74
C PHE A 89 0.31 -24.29 -21.95
N GLU A 90 1.23 -23.38 -22.27
CA GLU A 90 2.57 -23.36 -21.71
C GLU A 90 2.83 -22.12 -20.83
N ILE A 91 3.60 -22.31 -19.76
CA ILE A 91 4.17 -21.21 -18.97
C ILE A 91 5.57 -20.91 -19.51
N ILE A 92 5.72 -19.78 -20.20
CA ILE A 92 6.98 -19.35 -20.78
C ILE A 92 7.81 -18.59 -19.74
N GLU A 93 9.14 -18.73 -19.82
CA GLU A 93 10.07 -17.96 -19.00
C GLU A 93 9.87 -16.44 -19.17
N SER A 94 10.12 -15.70 -18.08
CA SER A 94 9.93 -14.26 -18.06
C SER A 94 10.90 -13.56 -19.02
N GLU A 95 10.38 -12.71 -19.89
CA GLU A 95 11.18 -11.82 -20.73
C GLU A 95 11.33 -10.45 -20.08
N LYS A 96 12.55 -9.93 -20.05
CA LYS A 96 12.84 -8.58 -19.56
C LYS A 96 12.65 -7.57 -20.69
N THR A 97 11.49 -6.94 -20.76
CA THR A 97 11.29 -5.76 -21.59
C THR A 97 11.62 -4.50 -20.77
N LYS A 98 12.49 -3.62 -21.32
CA LYS A 98 12.80 -2.33 -20.69
C LYS A 98 11.56 -1.42 -20.69
N GLY A 99 11.34 -0.69 -19.59
CA GLY A 99 10.54 0.53 -19.59
C GLY A 99 9.11 0.45 -19.07
N GLU A 100 8.62 -0.72 -18.65
CA GLU A 100 7.27 -0.83 -18.08
C GLU A 100 7.30 -1.68 -16.80
N ILE A 101 7.56 -1.07 -15.65
CA ILE A 101 7.82 -1.81 -14.41
C ILE A 101 6.71 -1.53 -13.39
N PHE A 102 6.11 -2.60 -12.85
CA PHE A 102 5.23 -2.52 -11.68
C PHE A 102 6.01 -2.93 -10.43
N VAL A 103 6.14 -2.00 -9.49
CA VAL A 103 6.65 -2.30 -8.17
C VAL A 103 5.49 -2.81 -7.32
N SER A 104 5.59 -4.04 -6.84
CA SER A 104 4.59 -4.61 -5.94
C SER A 104 4.64 -3.90 -4.58
N PRO A 105 3.50 -3.53 -3.98
CA PRO A 105 3.43 -3.12 -2.59
C PRO A 105 3.74 -4.30 -1.66
N ASP A 106 4.02 -3.98 -0.39
CA ASP A 106 4.15 -4.99 0.65
C ASP A 106 2.82 -5.71 0.89
N ILE A 107 2.87 -7.03 1.03
CA ILE A 107 1.71 -7.90 1.15
C ILE A 107 1.66 -8.51 2.56
N ALA A 108 0.51 -8.47 3.21
CA ALA A 108 0.32 -9.07 4.52
C ALA A 108 0.59 -10.59 4.52
N ILE A 109 0.96 -11.12 5.67
CA ILE A 109 1.18 -12.56 5.88
C ILE A 109 -0.04 -13.38 5.45
N CYS A 110 0.18 -14.52 4.83
CA CYS A 110 -0.87 -15.44 4.39
C CYS A 110 -1.30 -16.44 5.47
N ASP A 111 -2.49 -17.00 5.26
CA ASP A 111 -3.05 -17.95 6.19
C ASP A 111 -2.13 -19.16 6.37
N GLU A 112 -1.59 -19.69 5.27
CA GLU A 112 -0.68 -20.83 5.30
C GLU A 112 0.65 -20.48 6.02
N CYS A 113 1.19 -19.27 5.81
CA CYS A 113 2.37 -18.83 6.58
C CYS A 113 2.04 -18.54 8.04
N LYS A 114 0.78 -18.15 8.35
CA LYS A 114 0.31 -17.99 9.72
C LYS A 114 0.13 -19.34 10.40
N GLU A 115 -0.38 -20.36 9.72
CA GLU A 115 -0.45 -21.74 10.21
C GLU A 115 0.96 -22.28 10.52
N GLU A 116 1.89 -22.16 9.58
CA GLU A 116 3.29 -22.57 9.78
C GLU A 116 3.99 -21.81 10.91
N LEU A 117 3.64 -20.52 11.12
CA LEU A 117 4.19 -19.69 12.20
C LEU A 117 3.89 -20.29 13.58
N TYR A 118 2.74 -20.92 13.72
CA TYR A 118 2.27 -21.49 15.01
C TYR A 118 2.34 -23.02 15.07
N ASP A 119 2.84 -23.70 14.04
CA ASP A 119 3.09 -25.13 14.07
C ASP A 119 4.43 -25.45 14.74
N PRO A 120 4.45 -26.07 15.95
CA PRO A 120 5.69 -26.41 16.65
C PRO A 120 6.60 -27.38 15.87
N ASN A 121 6.06 -28.11 14.90
CA ASN A 121 6.83 -29.03 14.07
C ASN A 121 7.43 -28.37 12.84
N ASN A 122 7.05 -27.12 12.55
CA ASN A 122 7.58 -26.37 11.41
C ASN A 122 8.91 -25.71 11.77
N ARG A 123 9.90 -25.79 10.87
CA ARG A 123 11.21 -25.13 11.05
C ARG A 123 11.15 -23.62 11.20
N ARG A 124 10.00 -22.99 10.84
CA ARG A 124 9.71 -21.57 10.99
C ARG A 124 8.79 -21.26 12.17
N TYR A 125 8.65 -22.21 13.09
CA TYR A 125 7.87 -21.96 14.31
C TYR A 125 8.34 -20.69 15.02
N LEU A 126 7.39 -19.79 15.25
CA LEU A 126 7.59 -18.46 15.86
C LEU A 126 8.66 -17.60 15.15
N HIS A 127 8.85 -17.78 13.82
CA HIS A 127 9.81 -16.98 13.07
C HIS A 127 9.23 -15.61 12.69
N PRO A 128 9.75 -14.47 13.22
CA PRO A 128 9.16 -13.14 13.03
C PRO A 128 9.27 -12.59 11.60
N PHE A 129 9.90 -13.32 10.68
CA PHE A 129 10.05 -12.94 9.26
C PHE A 129 9.56 -14.02 8.29
N ILE A 130 8.72 -14.96 8.76
CA ILE A 130 8.16 -15.98 7.88
C ILE A 130 7.39 -15.36 6.71
N ASN A 131 7.59 -15.91 5.53
CA ASN A 131 6.94 -15.48 4.29
C ASN A 131 6.96 -16.61 3.24
N CYS A 132 6.27 -16.37 2.13
CA CYS A 132 6.34 -17.21 0.94
C CYS A 132 6.30 -16.32 -0.32
N THR A 133 6.19 -16.93 -1.51
CA THR A 133 6.07 -16.21 -2.78
C THR A 133 4.88 -15.24 -2.79
N CYS A 134 3.79 -15.60 -2.08
CA CYS A 134 2.54 -14.82 -2.09
C CYS A 134 2.45 -13.72 -1.01
N CYS A 135 3.36 -13.64 -0.04
CA CYS A 135 3.26 -12.68 1.08
C CYS A 135 4.61 -12.13 1.51
N GLY A 136 4.59 -11.12 2.37
CA GLY A 136 5.77 -10.49 2.93
C GLY A 136 6.16 -9.17 2.25
N PRO A 137 7.31 -8.61 2.62
CA PRO A 137 7.78 -7.32 2.13
C PRO A 137 8.16 -7.36 0.65
N ARG A 138 7.97 -6.23 -0.02
CA ARG A 138 8.30 -5.97 -1.43
C ARG A 138 8.96 -4.60 -1.55
N LEU A 139 8.14 -3.53 -1.68
CA LEU A 139 8.60 -2.14 -1.82
C LEU A 139 9.57 -1.74 -0.72
N THR A 140 9.26 -2.07 0.53
CA THR A 140 10.03 -1.60 1.70
C THR A 140 11.43 -2.18 1.80
N ILE A 141 11.72 -3.28 1.08
CA ILE A 141 13.05 -3.93 1.09
C ILE A 141 13.80 -3.77 -0.23
N LEU A 142 13.21 -3.17 -1.26
CA LEU A 142 13.72 -3.15 -2.62
C LEU A 142 14.77 -2.06 -2.82
N ASP A 143 15.92 -2.44 -3.38
CA ASP A 143 17.00 -1.52 -3.78
C ASP A 143 16.88 -1.12 -5.26
N ALA A 144 16.56 -2.08 -6.14
CA ALA A 144 16.43 -1.90 -7.58
C ALA A 144 15.58 -3.02 -8.18
N LEU A 145 15.18 -2.87 -9.44
CA LEU A 145 14.46 -3.90 -10.20
C LEU A 145 15.43 -4.67 -11.15
N PRO A 146 15.08 -5.87 -11.54
CA PRO A 146 13.93 -6.70 -11.15
C PRO A 146 13.95 -7.09 -9.68
N TYR A 147 12.81 -7.53 -9.13
CA TYR A 147 12.67 -7.99 -7.76
C TYR A 147 13.36 -9.33 -7.56
N ASP A 148 14.69 -9.30 -7.42
CA ASP A 148 15.56 -10.42 -7.13
C ASP A 148 16.19 -10.23 -5.74
N ARG A 149 16.46 -11.32 -4.99
CA ARG A 149 17.00 -11.26 -3.62
C ARG A 149 18.22 -10.35 -3.48
N GLU A 150 19.13 -10.40 -4.44
CA GLU A 150 20.36 -9.61 -4.47
C GLU A 150 20.12 -8.09 -4.60
N ARG A 151 18.92 -7.72 -5.07
CA ARG A 151 18.47 -6.34 -5.22
C ARG A 151 17.51 -5.91 -4.12
N THR A 152 17.53 -6.64 -3.02
CA THR A 152 16.75 -6.32 -1.81
C THR A 152 17.67 -6.26 -0.59
N SER A 153 17.14 -5.76 0.54
CA SER A 153 17.86 -5.81 1.80
C SER A 153 18.10 -7.25 2.32
N MET A 154 17.47 -8.26 1.69
CA MET A 154 17.66 -9.67 2.04
C MET A 154 18.98 -10.25 1.52
N LYS A 155 19.72 -9.56 0.64
CA LYS A 155 21.08 -9.93 0.22
C LYS A 155 22.07 -10.06 1.39
N GLU A 156 21.78 -9.35 2.49
CA GLU A 156 22.61 -9.40 3.73
C GLU A 156 22.40 -10.70 4.53
N PHE A 157 21.43 -11.54 4.14
CA PHE A 157 21.04 -12.77 4.82
C PHE A 157 21.16 -13.97 3.86
N PRO A 158 22.37 -14.59 3.73
CA PRO A 158 22.56 -15.77 2.90
C PRO A 158 21.63 -16.92 3.34
N MET A 159 20.98 -17.57 2.38
CA MET A 159 20.08 -18.68 2.68
C MET A 159 20.85 -19.89 3.20
N CYS A 160 20.31 -20.58 4.22
CA CYS A 160 20.76 -21.91 4.59
C CYS A 160 20.42 -22.93 3.48
N PRO A 161 21.03 -24.13 3.47
CA PRO A 161 20.79 -25.12 2.40
C PRO A 161 19.31 -25.44 2.18
N GLU A 162 18.55 -25.61 3.25
CA GLU A 162 17.12 -25.95 3.19
C GLU A 162 16.27 -24.78 2.64
N CYS A 163 16.60 -23.54 3.01
CA CYS A 163 15.90 -22.38 2.42
C CYS A 163 16.27 -22.21 0.94
N ALA A 164 17.50 -22.52 0.55
CA ALA A 164 17.94 -22.50 -0.84
C ALA A 164 17.26 -23.61 -1.66
N GLU A 165 17.08 -24.80 -1.09
CA GLU A 165 16.33 -25.89 -1.73
C GLU A 165 14.87 -25.48 -1.99
N GLU A 166 14.16 -24.95 -0.97
CA GLU A 166 12.79 -24.46 -1.15
C GLU A 166 12.71 -23.31 -2.18
N TYR A 167 13.71 -22.41 -2.20
CA TYR A 167 13.77 -21.29 -3.13
C TYR A 167 13.91 -21.74 -4.59
N ASN A 168 14.66 -22.81 -4.84
CA ASN A 168 14.93 -23.33 -6.19
C ASN A 168 13.93 -24.41 -6.64
N ASN A 169 13.10 -24.94 -5.76
CA ASN A 169 12.14 -26.00 -6.08
C ASN A 169 10.81 -25.40 -6.58
N PRO A 170 10.45 -25.61 -7.88
CA PRO A 170 9.18 -25.09 -8.44
C PRO A 170 7.91 -25.58 -7.75
N GLU A 171 7.95 -26.72 -7.06
CA GLU A 171 6.82 -27.25 -6.31
C GLU A 171 6.65 -26.61 -4.93
N SER A 172 7.69 -25.92 -4.46
CA SER A 172 7.67 -25.24 -3.17
C SER A 172 6.81 -23.97 -3.19
N ARG A 173 6.06 -23.72 -2.10
CA ARG A 173 5.39 -22.44 -1.86
C ARG A 173 6.36 -21.25 -1.75
N ARG A 174 7.66 -21.54 -1.62
CA ARG A 174 8.74 -20.56 -1.50
C ARG A 174 9.61 -20.48 -2.74
N PHE A 175 9.18 -21.14 -3.82
CA PHE A 175 9.86 -21.00 -5.11
C PHE A 175 9.95 -19.53 -5.52
N ASP A 176 11.18 -19.06 -5.77
CA ASP A 176 11.48 -17.68 -6.16
C ASP A 176 10.94 -16.61 -5.16
N ALA A 177 10.77 -16.98 -3.88
CA ALA A 177 10.37 -16.07 -2.82
C ALA A 177 11.57 -15.27 -2.30
N GLN A 178 11.80 -14.07 -2.84
CA GLN A 178 12.99 -13.27 -2.56
C GLN A 178 13.28 -13.02 -1.07
N PRO A 179 12.26 -12.82 -0.18
CA PRO A 179 12.51 -12.62 1.24
C PRO A 179 12.58 -13.92 2.06
N VAL A 180 12.61 -15.12 1.43
CA VAL A 180 12.62 -16.40 2.14
C VAL A 180 13.76 -16.51 3.13
N CYS A 181 13.46 -16.99 4.33
CA CYS A 181 14.41 -17.23 5.42
C CYS A 181 13.79 -18.13 6.50
N CYS A 182 14.57 -18.50 7.50
CA CYS A 182 14.15 -19.20 8.70
C CYS A 182 14.87 -18.65 9.93
N ASN A 183 14.67 -19.26 11.09
CA ASN A 183 15.30 -18.82 12.33
C ASN A 183 16.84 -18.87 12.30
N ASP A 184 17.43 -19.72 11.42
CA ASP A 184 18.88 -19.90 11.34
C ASP A 184 19.55 -18.90 10.38
N CYS A 185 18.87 -18.54 9.28
CA CYS A 185 19.47 -17.73 8.22
C CYS A 185 18.79 -16.37 8.00
N GLY A 186 17.73 -16.07 8.73
CA GLY A 186 16.95 -14.85 8.57
C GLY A 186 17.41 -13.68 9.42
N PRO A 187 16.71 -12.55 9.28
CA PRO A 187 16.85 -11.44 10.21
C PRO A 187 16.47 -11.84 11.64
N GLU A 188 17.04 -11.12 12.59
CA GLU A 188 16.79 -11.30 14.01
C GLU A 188 16.12 -10.07 14.61
N VAL A 189 15.21 -10.27 15.57
CA VAL A 189 14.67 -9.20 16.43
C VAL A 189 15.54 -9.05 17.70
N TYR A 190 15.65 -7.83 18.21
CA TYR A 190 16.40 -7.49 19.42
C TYR A 190 15.86 -6.23 20.08
N LEU A 191 16.18 -6.03 21.34
CA LEU A 191 15.89 -4.78 22.06
C LEU A 191 17.03 -3.77 21.88
N ILE A 192 16.70 -2.55 21.47
CA ILE A 192 17.67 -1.45 21.37
C ILE A 192 18.13 -1.09 22.80
N GLY A 193 19.45 -1.02 22.99
CA GLY A 193 20.08 -0.66 24.27
C GLY A 193 20.03 -1.75 25.34
N ARG A 194 19.72 -3.01 24.97
CA ARG A 194 19.67 -4.18 25.84
C ARG A 194 20.26 -5.40 25.16
N ASP A 195 20.48 -6.47 25.93
CA ASP A 195 21.11 -7.71 25.44
C ASP A 195 20.08 -8.73 24.88
N GLU A 196 18.80 -8.57 25.21
CA GLU A 196 17.75 -9.51 24.81
C GLU A 196 17.58 -9.53 23.30
N ARG A 197 17.61 -10.74 22.73
CA ARG A 197 17.48 -11.05 21.31
C ARG A 197 16.45 -12.15 21.06
N GLY A 198 16.01 -12.30 19.83
CA GLY A 198 15.10 -13.37 19.41
C GLY A 198 13.89 -13.51 20.32
N ARG A 199 13.74 -14.70 20.89
CA ARG A 199 12.60 -15.03 21.78
C ARG A 199 12.56 -14.17 23.04
N GLU A 200 13.70 -13.88 23.64
CA GLU A 200 13.79 -13.07 24.86
C GLU A 200 13.33 -11.62 24.61
N ALA A 201 13.69 -11.05 23.45
CA ALA A 201 13.28 -9.70 23.07
C ALA A 201 11.77 -9.59 22.87
N ILE A 202 11.13 -10.58 22.22
CA ILE A 202 9.69 -10.63 22.05
C ILE A 202 9.00 -10.76 23.42
N THR A 203 9.42 -11.71 24.24
CA THR A 203 8.87 -11.94 25.58
C THR A 203 9.00 -10.70 26.47
N TYR A 204 10.15 -10.02 26.45
CA TYR A 204 10.35 -8.77 27.19
C TYR A 204 9.36 -7.69 26.72
N THR A 205 9.21 -7.49 25.40
CA THR A 205 8.29 -6.52 24.83
C THR A 205 6.84 -6.80 25.25
N ARG A 206 6.43 -8.06 25.21
CA ARG A 206 5.09 -8.51 25.67
C ARG A 206 4.89 -8.24 27.17
N LYS A 207 5.91 -8.48 28.02
CA LYS A 207 5.85 -8.13 29.46
C LYS A 207 5.64 -6.64 29.68
N VAL A 208 6.34 -5.79 28.93
CA VAL A 208 6.19 -4.33 28.99
C VAL A 208 4.74 -3.95 28.65
N ILE A 209 4.19 -4.44 27.55
CA ILE A 209 2.81 -4.15 27.12
C ILE A 209 1.81 -4.65 28.16
N ALA A 210 1.94 -5.89 28.63
CA ALA A 210 1.04 -6.51 29.61
C ALA A 210 1.05 -5.78 30.97
N SER A 211 2.15 -5.13 31.32
CA SER A 211 2.26 -4.31 32.52
C SER A 211 1.78 -2.86 32.35
N GLY A 212 1.18 -2.50 31.22
CA GLY A 212 0.69 -1.15 30.92
C GLY A 212 1.78 -0.19 30.39
N GLY A 213 2.90 -0.71 29.96
CA GLY A 213 3.98 0.06 29.32
C GLY A 213 3.71 0.33 27.83
N ILE A 214 4.57 1.15 27.25
CA ILE A 214 4.58 1.52 25.83
C ILE A 214 5.80 0.89 25.17
N ALA A 215 5.61 0.16 24.09
CA ALA A 215 6.69 -0.42 23.29
C ALA A 215 6.77 0.27 21.92
N ALA A 216 7.98 0.52 21.42
CA ALA A 216 8.21 0.82 20.02
C ALA A 216 8.57 -0.47 19.30
N ILE A 217 7.86 -0.81 18.22
CA ILE A 217 8.02 -2.08 17.50
C ILE A 217 8.32 -1.80 16.04
N LYS A 218 9.44 -2.27 15.53
CA LYS A 218 9.81 -2.15 14.11
C LYS A 218 9.01 -3.14 13.27
N GLY A 219 8.17 -2.61 12.40
CA GLY A 219 7.35 -3.37 11.45
C GLY A 219 8.01 -3.49 10.07
N ILE A 220 7.17 -3.62 9.03
CA ILE A 220 7.61 -3.72 7.63
C ILE A 220 8.09 -2.35 7.11
N GLY A 221 7.33 -1.28 7.36
CA GLY A 221 7.57 0.05 6.80
C GLY A 221 8.18 1.09 7.75
N GLY A 222 8.35 0.76 9.03
CA GLY A 222 8.86 1.62 10.08
C GLY A 222 8.47 1.15 11.47
N PHE A 223 8.77 1.96 12.48
CA PHE A 223 8.40 1.70 13.87
C PHE A 223 6.96 2.11 14.17
N HIS A 224 6.32 1.37 15.06
CA HIS A 224 5.03 1.72 15.65
C HIS A 224 5.18 1.86 17.18
N LEU A 225 4.49 2.82 17.77
CA LEU A 225 4.28 2.86 19.21
C LEU A 225 3.03 2.06 19.55
N CYS A 226 3.19 1.13 20.48
CA CYS A 226 2.20 0.13 20.87
C CYS A 226 1.98 0.15 22.37
N CYS A 227 0.73 0.14 22.81
CA CYS A 227 0.32 -0.09 24.20
C CYS A 227 -1.06 -0.78 24.24
N ASP A 228 -1.45 -1.24 25.41
CA ASP A 228 -2.77 -1.82 25.65
C ASP A 228 -3.88 -0.77 25.44
N ALA A 229 -4.77 -1.02 24.45
CA ALA A 229 -5.89 -0.12 24.13
C ALA A 229 -7.05 -0.21 25.12
N THR A 230 -7.02 -1.18 26.05
CA THR A 230 -8.00 -1.35 27.13
C THR A 230 -7.54 -0.67 28.44
N ASN A 231 -6.28 -0.21 28.48
CA ASN A 231 -5.68 0.44 29.63
C ASN A 231 -5.68 1.97 29.46
N GLU A 232 -6.64 2.64 30.12
CA GLU A 232 -6.79 4.10 30.04
C GLU A 232 -5.52 4.86 30.45
N THR A 233 -4.81 4.38 31.49
CA THR A 233 -3.56 5.00 31.94
C THR A 233 -2.46 4.93 30.89
N ALA A 234 -2.30 3.78 30.23
CA ALA A 234 -1.32 3.61 29.17
C ALA A 234 -1.61 4.49 27.95
N VAL A 235 -2.89 4.55 27.52
CA VAL A 235 -3.31 5.37 26.39
C VAL A 235 -3.19 6.86 26.69
N ALA A 236 -3.61 7.31 27.87
CA ALA A 236 -3.48 8.71 28.30
C ALA A 236 -2.00 9.14 28.34
N ARG A 237 -1.12 8.29 28.90
CA ARG A 237 0.33 8.51 28.92
C ARG A 237 0.90 8.63 27.50
N LEU A 238 0.50 7.75 26.57
CA LEU A 238 0.95 7.82 25.17
C LEU A 238 0.48 9.13 24.50
N ARG A 239 -0.73 9.61 24.81
CA ARG A 239 -1.24 10.90 24.30
C ARG A 239 -0.40 12.08 24.78
N GLU A 240 -0.08 12.09 26.06
CA GLU A 240 0.75 13.13 26.67
C GLU A 240 2.15 13.14 26.02
N LEU A 241 2.83 12.00 25.97
CA LEU A 241 4.16 11.86 25.39
C LEU A 241 4.20 12.27 23.91
N LYS A 242 3.21 11.86 23.11
CA LYS A 242 3.10 12.26 21.69
C LYS A 242 2.56 13.69 21.49
N ARG A 243 2.18 14.42 22.54
CA ARG A 243 1.50 15.72 22.45
C ARG A 243 0.31 15.71 21.49
N ARG A 244 -0.50 14.66 21.61
CA ARG A 244 -1.62 14.39 20.69
C ARG A 244 -2.93 14.31 21.46
N PRO A 245 -3.51 15.47 21.90
CA PRO A 245 -4.63 15.47 22.84
C PRO A 245 -5.93 14.88 22.27
N MET A 246 -6.28 15.18 21.02
CA MET A 246 -7.59 14.84 20.45
C MET A 246 -7.55 13.90 19.24
N LYS A 247 -6.48 13.94 18.41
CA LYS A 247 -6.42 13.13 17.20
C LYS A 247 -6.52 11.63 17.54
N PRO A 248 -7.48 10.84 16.98
CA PRO A 248 -7.66 9.43 17.30
C PRO A 248 -6.40 8.60 17.07
N PHE A 249 -6.18 7.59 17.89
CA PHE A 249 -5.26 6.52 17.61
C PHE A 249 -5.97 5.41 16.82
N ALA A 250 -5.24 4.72 15.95
CA ALA A 250 -5.68 3.47 15.42
C ALA A 250 -5.39 2.33 16.41
N ILE A 251 -6.21 1.31 16.37
CA ILE A 251 -5.98 0.05 17.09
C ILE A 251 -5.65 -1.08 16.12
N MET A 252 -4.84 -2.01 16.59
CA MET A 252 -4.70 -3.33 15.99
C MET A 252 -5.53 -4.30 16.80
N ALA A 253 -6.53 -4.93 16.16
CA ALA A 253 -7.32 -5.97 16.78
C ALA A 253 -6.69 -7.34 16.48
N ARG A 254 -6.71 -8.27 17.44
CA ARG A 254 -6.12 -9.60 17.31
C ARG A 254 -6.61 -10.35 16.06
N ASN A 255 -7.92 -10.27 15.76
CA ASN A 255 -8.58 -10.94 14.64
C ASN A 255 -9.97 -10.33 14.37
N MET A 256 -10.65 -10.78 13.31
CA MET A 256 -11.99 -10.31 12.96
C MET A 256 -13.04 -10.53 14.05
N SER A 257 -12.93 -11.59 14.83
CA SER A 257 -13.85 -11.82 15.96
C SER A 257 -13.75 -10.69 17.01
N ALA A 258 -12.53 -10.22 17.31
CA ALA A 258 -12.33 -9.07 18.17
C ALA A 258 -12.91 -7.78 17.54
N VAL A 259 -12.70 -7.55 16.24
CA VAL A 259 -13.28 -6.36 15.57
C VAL A 259 -14.80 -6.29 15.71
N ARG A 260 -15.49 -7.40 15.44
CA ARG A 260 -16.97 -7.49 15.52
C ARG A 260 -17.53 -7.29 16.93
N LYS A 261 -16.71 -7.48 17.97
CA LYS A 261 -17.12 -7.19 19.34
C LYS A 261 -17.23 -5.70 19.63
N GLU A 262 -16.48 -4.84 18.92
CA GLU A 262 -16.38 -3.40 19.20
C GLU A 262 -16.93 -2.50 18.10
N CYS A 263 -17.01 -3.02 16.85
CA CYS A 263 -17.35 -2.23 15.67
C CYS A 263 -18.45 -2.89 14.84
N GLN A 264 -19.24 -2.05 14.16
CA GLN A 264 -20.08 -2.50 13.06
C GLN A 264 -19.20 -2.75 11.84
N VAL A 265 -19.36 -3.91 11.20
CA VAL A 265 -18.56 -4.30 10.03
C VAL A 265 -19.48 -4.93 8.99
N THR A 266 -19.49 -4.37 7.77
CA THR A 266 -20.16 -4.98 6.62
C THR A 266 -19.25 -6.03 5.98
N GLU A 267 -19.82 -6.91 5.13
CA GLU A 267 -19.05 -7.93 4.40
C GLU A 267 -17.94 -7.31 3.54
N VAL A 268 -18.24 -6.22 2.84
CA VAL A 268 -17.28 -5.50 1.99
C VAL A 268 -16.13 -4.90 2.82
N GLN A 269 -16.44 -4.36 4.00
CA GLN A 269 -15.43 -3.84 4.93
C GLN A 269 -14.54 -4.95 5.49
N GLU A 270 -15.10 -6.12 5.76
CA GLU A 270 -14.37 -7.30 6.21
C GLU A 270 -13.39 -7.80 5.15
N GLU A 271 -13.84 -7.91 3.88
CA GLU A 271 -12.99 -8.32 2.76
C GLU A 271 -11.75 -7.43 2.61
N VAL A 272 -11.89 -6.12 2.83
CA VAL A 272 -10.76 -5.18 2.78
C VAL A 272 -9.89 -5.29 4.03
N LEU A 273 -10.51 -5.37 5.22
CA LEU A 273 -9.79 -5.38 6.48
C LEU A 273 -8.98 -6.68 6.65
N ASP A 274 -9.53 -7.83 6.23
CA ASP A 274 -8.84 -9.13 6.27
C ASP A 274 -8.14 -9.49 4.94
N GLY A 275 -8.19 -8.59 3.97
CA GLY A 275 -7.50 -8.71 2.70
C GLY A 275 -5.97 -8.68 2.83
N HIS A 276 -5.29 -8.78 1.69
CA HIS A 276 -3.83 -8.81 1.64
C HIS A 276 -3.15 -7.45 1.89
N GLN A 277 -3.90 -6.36 1.87
CA GLN A 277 -3.42 -5.01 2.18
C GLN A 277 -3.51 -4.68 3.68
N LYS A 278 -4.56 -5.14 4.36
CA LYS A 278 -4.85 -4.88 5.78
C LYS A 278 -4.63 -3.40 6.17
N PRO A 279 -5.40 -2.46 5.58
CA PRO A 279 -5.29 -1.04 5.91
C PRO A 279 -5.86 -0.74 7.31
N ILE A 280 -5.64 0.47 7.79
CA ILE A 280 -6.46 1.04 8.86
C ILE A 280 -7.81 1.40 8.25
N LEU A 281 -8.88 0.76 8.70
CA LEU A 281 -10.24 1.04 8.27
C LEU A 281 -10.99 1.80 9.36
N LEU A 282 -11.65 2.91 8.99
CA LEU A 282 -12.48 3.68 9.92
C LEU A 282 -13.85 3.00 10.06
N LEU A 283 -14.10 2.41 11.22
CA LEU A 283 -15.33 1.65 11.51
C LEU A 283 -16.19 2.38 12.55
N GLU A 284 -17.51 2.32 12.38
CA GLU A 284 -18.46 2.79 13.38
C GLU A 284 -18.36 1.92 14.64
N ARG A 285 -18.25 2.57 15.80
CA ARG A 285 -18.23 1.88 17.09
C ARG A 285 -19.62 1.35 17.44
N LEU A 286 -19.68 0.18 18.08
CA LEU A 286 -20.91 -0.27 18.70
C LEU A 286 -21.21 0.62 19.91
N ASP A 287 -22.45 1.09 20.00
CA ASP A 287 -22.94 1.81 21.19
C ASP A 287 -23.27 0.78 22.29
N LYS A 288 -22.27 0.50 23.14
CA LYS A 288 -22.40 -0.45 24.24
C LYS A 288 -21.67 0.04 25.50
N ALA A 289 -22.26 -0.25 26.64
CA ALA A 289 -21.72 0.18 27.94
C ALA A 289 -20.45 -0.57 28.36
N ASP A 290 -20.20 -1.76 27.80
CA ASP A 290 -19.12 -2.68 28.14
C ASP A 290 -17.98 -2.72 27.10
N SER A 291 -17.81 -1.63 26.35
CA SER A 291 -16.68 -1.51 25.40
C SER A 291 -15.35 -1.71 26.13
N GLN A 292 -14.51 -2.60 25.59
CA GLN A 292 -13.19 -2.86 26.13
C GLN A 292 -12.18 -1.77 25.72
N ILE A 293 -12.46 -1.04 24.63
CA ILE A 293 -11.56 0.01 24.14
C ILE A 293 -11.81 1.29 24.93
N CYS A 294 -10.77 1.78 25.60
CA CYS A 294 -10.91 2.94 26.45
C CYS A 294 -11.20 4.23 25.64
N PRO A 295 -11.95 5.21 26.26
CA PRO A 295 -12.37 6.43 25.58
C PRO A 295 -11.21 7.25 25.01
N SER A 296 -10.08 7.25 25.68
CA SER A 296 -8.89 7.98 25.25
C SER A 296 -8.27 7.47 23.94
N VAL A 297 -8.69 6.32 23.39
CA VAL A 297 -8.22 5.86 22.06
C VAL A 297 -8.76 6.77 20.95
N ALA A 298 -10.03 7.17 21.01
CA ALA A 298 -10.66 8.05 20.02
C ALA A 298 -11.65 9.01 20.71
N PRO A 299 -11.17 10.05 21.42
CA PRO A 299 -12.03 10.94 22.20
C PRO A 299 -13.09 11.63 21.35
N GLY A 300 -14.38 11.43 21.72
CA GLY A 300 -15.52 12.08 21.07
C GLY A 300 -15.74 11.70 19.60
N ASN A 301 -15.09 10.63 19.10
CA ASN A 301 -15.26 10.18 17.73
C ASN A 301 -16.15 8.93 17.66
N PRO A 302 -17.22 8.93 16.85
CA PRO A 302 -18.06 7.75 16.66
C PRO A 302 -17.35 6.61 15.90
N LYS A 303 -16.34 6.95 15.11
CA LYS A 303 -15.51 5.98 14.38
C LYS A 303 -14.18 5.74 15.07
N ILE A 304 -13.67 4.54 14.89
CA ILE A 304 -12.33 4.14 15.31
C ILE A 304 -11.56 3.53 14.14
N GLY A 305 -10.29 3.89 14.01
CA GLY A 305 -9.40 3.25 13.03
C GLY A 305 -8.97 1.86 13.52
N VAL A 306 -9.30 0.83 12.77
CA VAL A 306 -8.98 -0.56 13.09
C VAL A 306 -8.12 -1.17 12.00
N MET A 307 -7.10 -1.94 12.37
CA MET A 307 -6.34 -2.80 11.46
C MET A 307 -6.13 -4.17 12.07
N LEU A 308 -5.80 -5.14 11.24
CA LEU A 308 -5.39 -6.49 11.66
C LEU A 308 -3.87 -6.65 11.54
N PRO A 309 -3.25 -7.59 12.28
CA PRO A 309 -1.84 -7.91 12.13
C PRO A 309 -1.52 -8.33 10.70
N TYR A 310 -0.56 -7.66 10.08
CA TYR A 310 -0.12 -7.91 8.71
C TYR A 310 1.32 -8.45 8.62
N ALA A 311 2.09 -8.31 9.70
CA ALA A 311 3.45 -8.81 9.79
C ALA A 311 3.56 -9.91 10.85
N PRO A 312 4.40 -10.94 10.63
CA PRO A 312 4.57 -12.02 11.62
C PRO A 312 4.92 -11.52 13.02
N VAL A 313 5.80 -10.51 13.14
CA VAL A 313 6.17 -9.93 14.44
C VAL A 313 4.96 -9.39 15.20
N GLN A 314 3.97 -8.81 14.52
CA GLN A 314 2.74 -8.30 15.14
C GLN A 314 1.86 -9.44 15.66
N LEU A 315 1.77 -10.54 14.91
CA LEU A 315 1.08 -11.75 15.37
C LEU A 315 1.73 -12.31 16.63
N LEU A 316 3.09 -12.37 16.66
CA LEU A 316 3.85 -12.84 17.82
C LEU A 316 3.75 -11.92 19.04
N ILE A 317 3.42 -10.63 18.87
CA ILE A 317 3.08 -9.76 20.00
C ILE A 317 1.73 -10.18 20.63
N PHE A 318 0.75 -10.58 19.84
CA PHE A 318 -0.53 -11.05 20.37
C PHE A 318 -0.43 -12.45 20.97
N ASP A 319 0.18 -13.39 20.26
CA ASP A 319 0.23 -14.82 20.62
C ASP A 319 1.66 -15.33 20.57
N TYR A 320 2.15 -15.79 21.71
CA TYR A 320 3.47 -16.35 21.88
C TYR A 320 3.50 -17.42 22.98
N ASP A 321 4.45 -18.33 22.92
CA ASP A 321 4.54 -19.48 23.84
C ASP A 321 5.29 -19.13 25.16
N ASP A 322 5.07 -17.95 25.71
CA ASP A 322 5.69 -17.46 26.93
C ASP A 322 4.74 -17.34 28.14
N GLY A 323 3.49 -17.73 27.97
CA GLY A 323 2.44 -17.69 29.00
C GLY A 323 1.90 -16.30 29.33
N ILE A 324 2.40 -15.23 28.66
CA ILE A 324 1.93 -13.86 28.88
C ILE A 324 0.63 -13.64 28.09
N GLN A 325 -0.40 -13.11 28.75
CA GLN A 325 -1.66 -12.76 28.11
C GLN A 325 -1.58 -11.29 27.63
N ILE A 326 -1.90 -11.09 26.36
CA ILE A 326 -2.04 -9.75 25.75
C ILE A 326 -3.52 -9.53 25.43
N PRO A 327 -4.08 -8.33 25.68
CA PRO A 327 -5.48 -8.02 25.34
C PRO A 327 -5.73 -8.09 23.84
N ASP A 328 -7.01 -8.19 23.46
CA ASP A 328 -7.42 -8.32 22.06
C ASP A 328 -7.22 -7.03 21.23
N TYR A 329 -6.94 -5.92 21.88
CA TYR A 329 -6.79 -4.61 21.25
C TYR A 329 -5.53 -3.89 21.72
N LEU A 330 -4.69 -3.53 20.79
CA LEU A 330 -3.48 -2.74 21.03
C LEU A 330 -3.59 -1.39 20.29
N VAL A 331 -3.27 -0.29 20.93
CA VAL A 331 -2.97 0.93 20.17
C VAL A 331 -1.79 0.64 19.27
N MET A 332 -1.91 1.01 18.01
CA MET A 332 -0.81 0.89 17.05
C MET A 332 -0.75 2.19 16.24
N THR A 333 0.20 3.04 16.58
CA THR A 333 0.37 4.35 15.93
C THR A 333 1.79 4.51 15.40
N SER A 334 1.98 5.31 14.36
CA SER A 334 3.30 5.53 13.77
C SER A 334 4.34 5.95 14.80
N GLY A 335 5.52 5.33 14.75
CA GLY A 335 6.68 5.64 15.58
C GLY A 335 7.39 6.87 15.07
N ASN A 336 6.92 8.04 15.49
CA ASN A 336 7.48 9.35 15.17
C ASN A 336 7.05 10.39 16.20
N THR A 337 7.77 11.49 16.28
CA THR A 337 7.26 12.74 16.86
C THR A 337 6.26 13.39 15.88
N SER A 338 5.38 14.28 16.39
CA SER A 338 4.35 14.92 15.56
C SER A 338 4.98 15.70 14.40
N GLY A 339 4.56 15.45 13.17
CA GLY A 339 5.06 16.09 11.95
C GLY A 339 6.28 15.42 11.32
N ALA A 340 7.07 14.65 12.06
CA ALA A 340 8.22 13.90 11.54
C ALA A 340 7.79 12.68 10.71
N PRO A 341 8.65 12.16 9.82
CA PRO A 341 8.41 10.89 9.14
C PRO A 341 8.48 9.72 10.11
N ILE A 342 7.86 8.60 9.77
CA ILE A 342 7.97 7.37 10.56
C ILE A 342 9.45 6.92 10.67
N CYS A 343 9.92 6.60 11.87
CA CYS A 343 11.26 6.07 12.09
C CYS A 343 11.41 4.71 11.39
N ARG A 344 12.52 4.48 10.70
CA ARG A 344 12.77 3.22 9.98
C ARG A 344 14.00 2.46 10.44
N ASP A 345 14.96 3.16 11.04
CA ASP A 345 16.20 2.56 11.55
C ASP A 345 16.42 2.86 13.04
N ASP A 346 17.41 2.23 13.62
CA ASP A 346 17.64 2.30 15.04
C ASP A 346 18.11 3.69 15.50
N ASN A 347 18.88 4.40 14.67
CA ASN A 347 19.34 5.75 15.00
C ASN A 347 18.16 6.72 15.04
N ASP A 348 17.25 6.65 14.04
CA ASP A 348 15.99 7.39 14.03
C ASP A 348 15.18 7.08 15.30
N ALA A 349 15.05 5.78 15.64
CA ALA A 349 14.27 5.33 16.79
C ALA A 349 14.86 5.81 18.12
N ILE A 350 16.17 5.73 18.30
CA ILE A 350 16.85 6.22 19.50
C ILE A 350 16.65 7.72 19.66
N ALA A 351 16.85 8.48 18.60
CA ALA A 351 16.72 9.93 18.63
C ALA A 351 15.28 10.41 18.91
N GLU A 352 14.29 9.75 18.30
CA GLU A 352 12.91 10.23 18.25
C GLU A 352 11.98 9.53 19.24
N LEU A 353 12.23 8.26 19.60
CA LEU A 353 11.26 7.44 20.36
C LEU A 353 11.70 7.10 21.77
N SER A 354 12.98 7.28 22.13
CA SER A 354 13.49 6.89 23.46
C SER A 354 12.75 7.53 24.64
N HIS A 355 12.18 8.71 24.44
CA HIS A 355 11.38 9.41 25.43
C HIS A 355 9.87 9.11 25.34
N LEU A 356 9.42 8.34 24.34
CA LEU A 356 8.03 8.02 24.07
C LEU A 356 7.64 6.58 24.45
N CYS A 357 8.61 5.71 24.79
CA CYS A 357 8.36 4.31 25.05
C CYS A 357 9.29 3.75 26.15
N ASP A 358 8.89 2.61 26.70
CA ASP A 358 9.62 1.91 27.76
C ASP A 358 10.61 0.84 27.21
N CYS A 359 10.37 0.38 25.97
CA CYS A 359 11.29 -0.49 25.25
C CYS A 359 11.15 -0.32 23.73
N MET A 360 12.20 -0.70 22.99
CA MET A 360 12.22 -0.63 21.54
C MET A 360 12.62 -1.99 20.97
N LEU A 361 11.67 -2.72 20.38
CA LEU A 361 11.88 -3.95 19.64
C LEU A 361 12.25 -3.62 18.20
N SER A 362 13.49 -3.84 17.84
CA SER A 362 14.01 -3.64 16.49
C SER A 362 14.35 -4.97 15.80
N HIS A 363 14.81 -4.88 14.56
CA HIS A 363 15.35 -5.98 13.78
C HIS A 363 16.42 -5.47 12.80
N ASN A 364 17.35 -6.36 12.41
CA ASN A 364 18.47 -6.03 11.54
C ASN A 364 18.14 -6.01 10.03
N ARG A 365 16.92 -6.38 9.59
CA ARG A 365 16.50 -6.20 8.19
C ARG A 365 16.30 -4.72 7.90
N LYS A 366 17.04 -4.17 6.93
CA LYS A 366 16.96 -2.76 6.55
C LYS A 366 15.66 -2.45 5.81
N ILE A 367 15.00 -1.37 6.21
CA ILE A 367 13.87 -0.77 5.52
C ILE A 367 14.42 0.27 4.54
N ARG A 368 14.17 0.08 3.24
CA ARG A 368 14.67 0.95 2.18
C ARG A 368 13.77 2.15 1.94
N ILE A 369 12.48 1.91 1.91
CA ILE A 369 11.45 2.94 1.74
C ILE A 369 10.53 2.90 2.95
N ARG A 370 10.30 4.07 3.56
CA ARG A 370 9.31 4.22 4.64
C ARG A 370 7.92 3.99 4.07
N ALA A 371 7.09 3.25 4.80
CA ALA A 371 5.70 3.04 4.45
C ALA A 371 4.83 3.07 5.71
N ASP A 372 4.15 4.18 5.93
CA ASP A 372 3.13 4.33 6.96
C ASP A 372 1.89 3.48 6.59
N ASP A 373 0.98 3.23 7.51
CA ASP A 373 -0.23 2.47 7.23
C ASP A 373 -1.21 3.26 6.36
N SER A 374 -1.81 2.59 5.38
CA SER A 374 -2.92 3.16 4.62
C SER A 374 -4.15 3.33 5.49
N VAL A 375 -4.94 4.37 5.22
CA VAL A 375 -6.18 4.67 5.94
C VAL A 375 -7.32 4.79 4.94
N MET A 376 -8.40 4.06 5.19
CA MET A 376 -9.60 4.04 4.34
C MET A 376 -10.86 4.27 5.15
N ASP A 377 -11.88 4.73 4.48
CA ASP A 377 -13.26 4.79 4.97
C ASP A 377 -14.21 4.37 3.85
N TYR A 378 -15.48 4.29 4.14
CA TYR A 378 -16.55 3.93 3.21
C TYR A 378 -17.62 5.00 3.15
N TYR A 379 -18.12 5.25 1.96
CA TYR A 379 -19.30 6.05 1.72
C TYR A 379 -20.29 5.23 0.88
N LYS A 380 -21.45 4.87 1.45
CA LYS A 380 -22.46 4.04 0.79
C LYS A 380 -21.87 2.75 0.18
N ASP A 381 -21.12 1.99 0.97
CA ASP A 381 -20.45 0.75 0.57
C ASP A 381 -19.33 0.90 -0.48
N GLU A 382 -19.01 2.11 -0.93
CA GLU A 382 -17.87 2.40 -1.80
C GLU A 382 -16.66 2.81 -0.96
N PRO A 383 -15.51 2.12 -1.11
CA PRO A 383 -14.30 2.44 -0.37
C PRO A 383 -13.64 3.71 -0.92
N TYR A 384 -13.14 4.57 -0.04
CA TYR A 384 -12.30 5.68 -0.44
C TYR A 384 -11.05 5.80 0.41
N MET A 385 -9.95 6.19 -0.23
CA MET A 385 -8.63 6.25 0.38
C MET A 385 -8.39 7.62 1.00
N ILE A 386 -8.20 7.66 2.35
CA ILE A 386 -7.81 8.88 3.08
C ILE A 386 -6.28 9.07 3.04
N ARG A 387 -5.54 7.96 3.15
CA ARG A 387 -4.09 7.91 3.06
C ARG A 387 -3.70 6.67 2.27
N ARG A 388 -2.92 6.84 1.20
CA ARG A 388 -2.39 5.74 0.40
C ARG A 388 -0.93 5.51 0.76
N SER A 389 -0.59 4.33 1.27
CA SER A 389 0.76 3.96 1.67
C SER A 389 0.94 2.43 1.65
N ARG A 390 1.36 1.79 2.73
CA ARG A 390 1.58 0.34 2.79
C ARG A 390 0.39 -0.46 2.23
N GLY A 391 0.69 -1.48 1.45
CA GLY A 391 -0.29 -2.38 0.84
C GLY A 391 -0.91 -1.85 -0.46
N TYR A 392 -0.77 -0.55 -0.76
CA TYR A 392 -1.33 0.09 -1.95
C TYR A 392 -0.28 0.84 -2.79
N ALA A 393 0.61 1.62 -2.15
CA ALA A 393 1.68 2.29 -2.86
C ALA A 393 2.80 1.29 -3.18
N PRO A 394 3.43 1.40 -4.36
CA PRO A 394 3.28 2.43 -5.38
C PRO A 394 2.45 1.96 -6.60
N LEU A 395 1.40 1.17 -6.41
CA LEU A 395 0.57 0.77 -7.55
C LEU A 395 0.05 2.02 -8.28
N PRO A 396 0.11 2.06 -9.63
CA PRO A 396 -0.34 3.24 -10.35
C PRO A 396 -1.86 3.35 -10.42
N VAL A 397 -2.33 4.59 -10.49
CA VAL A 397 -3.62 4.91 -11.06
C VAL A 397 -3.45 4.93 -12.58
N MET A 398 -4.26 4.18 -13.32
CA MET A 398 -4.19 4.08 -14.78
C MET A 398 -5.30 4.95 -15.39
N VAL A 399 -4.91 5.90 -16.23
CA VAL A 399 -5.82 6.80 -16.91
C VAL A 399 -5.91 6.41 -18.38
N SER A 400 -7.13 6.31 -18.91
CA SER A 400 -7.39 5.94 -20.32
C SER A 400 -7.10 7.08 -21.31
N ALA A 401 -6.94 8.33 -20.81
CA ALA A 401 -6.55 9.46 -21.65
C ALA A 401 -5.20 9.19 -22.34
N PRO A 402 -5.06 9.52 -23.64
CA PRO A 402 -3.85 9.25 -24.41
C PRO A 402 -2.74 10.25 -24.03
N TRP A 403 -2.16 10.08 -22.85
CA TRP A 403 -1.02 10.87 -22.38
C TRP A 403 0.27 10.07 -22.49
N LYS A 404 1.33 10.73 -22.99
CA LYS A 404 2.67 10.17 -23.12
C LYS A 404 3.71 11.10 -22.50
N GLY A 405 4.76 10.53 -21.95
CA GLY A 405 5.87 11.25 -21.34
C GLY A 405 6.08 10.90 -19.89
N GLN A 406 6.94 11.67 -19.23
CA GLN A 406 7.27 11.50 -17.82
C GLN A 406 7.12 12.82 -17.08
N VAL A 407 6.62 12.77 -15.85
CA VAL A 407 6.41 13.94 -14.99
C VAL A 407 6.59 13.58 -13.53
N LEU A 408 7.22 14.45 -12.76
CA LEU A 408 7.24 14.41 -11.30
C LEU A 408 6.30 15.49 -10.76
N ALA A 409 5.34 15.12 -9.92
CA ALA A 409 4.49 16.04 -9.17
C ALA A 409 4.83 15.93 -7.67
N VAL A 410 5.40 16.98 -7.07
CA VAL A 410 5.94 16.95 -5.70
C VAL A 410 4.90 17.06 -4.58
N GLY A 411 3.62 17.25 -4.91
CA GLY A 411 2.53 17.32 -3.94
C GLY A 411 2.43 18.66 -3.19
N GLY A 412 1.58 18.69 -2.17
CA GLY A 412 1.36 19.85 -1.29
C GLY A 412 2.28 19.85 -0.07
N GLU A 413 2.05 20.80 0.86
CA GLU A 413 2.87 20.97 2.07
C GLU A 413 2.49 19.99 3.18
N LEU A 414 1.19 19.81 3.45
CA LEU A 414 0.69 18.97 4.53
C LEU A 414 0.22 17.62 3.98
N LYS A 415 0.43 16.56 4.77
CA LYS A 415 0.07 15.18 4.39
C LYS A 415 0.61 14.81 3.03
N ASN A 416 1.85 15.21 2.77
CA ASN A 416 2.48 15.07 1.46
C ASN A 416 2.51 13.63 0.97
N SER A 417 2.23 13.48 -0.30
CA SER A 417 2.57 12.37 -1.18
C SER A 417 2.91 12.97 -2.53
N PHE A 418 3.92 12.45 -3.20
CA PHE A 418 4.26 12.85 -4.56
C PHE A 418 3.78 11.82 -5.58
N CYS A 419 3.81 12.16 -6.84
CA CYS A 419 3.41 11.27 -7.92
C CYS A 419 4.41 11.32 -9.07
N ILE A 420 4.74 10.16 -9.62
CA ILE A 420 5.49 10.04 -10.87
C ILE A 420 4.53 9.53 -11.95
N GLY A 421 4.31 10.33 -12.99
CA GLY A 421 3.51 9.95 -14.15
C GLY A 421 4.40 9.41 -15.26
N VAL A 422 4.01 8.28 -15.87
CA VAL A 422 4.68 7.66 -17.01
C VAL A 422 3.63 7.08 -17.96
N ASP A 423 3.48 7.65 -19.13
CA ASP A 423 2.63 7.11 -20.21
C ASP A 423 1.23 6.66 -19.76
N GLY A 424 0.49 7.53 -19.07
CA GLY A 424 -0.86 7.28 -18.56
C GLY A 424 -0.92 6.47 -17.26
N ARG A 425 0.21 6.14 -16.67
CA ARG A 425 0.31 5.49 -15.35
C ARG A 425 0.83 6.51 -14.33
N PHE A 426 0.10 6.71 -13.24
CA PHE A 426 0.42 7.66 -12.20
C PHE A 426 0.76 6.93 -10.90
N TYR A 427 2.06 6.83 -10.59
CA TYR A 427 2.60 6.14 -9.42
C TYR A 427 2.62 7.09 -8.22
N LEU A 428 1.69 6.90 -7.29
CA LEU A 428 1.69 7.66 -6.04
C LEU A 428 2.71 7.06 -5.08
N SER A 429 3.48 7.93 -4.46
CA SER A 429 4.41 7.53 -3.39
C SER A 429 3.66 6.99 -2.17
N PRO A 430 4.32 6.23 -1.29
CA PRO A 430 3.88 6.11 0.08
C PRO A 430 3.71 7.50 0.70
N TYR A 431 2.84 7.59 1.71
CA TYR A 431 2.66 8.82 2.49
C TYR A 431 4.00 9.30 3.08
N VAL A 432 4.36 10.55 2.84
CA VAL A 432 5.60 11.17 3.32
C VAL A 432 5.38 11.91 4.63
N GLY A 433 4.39 12.80 4.71
CA GLY A 433 4.06 13.55 5.92
C GLY A 433 3.98 15.05 5.74
N ASP A 434 4.11 15.81 6.82
CA ASP A 434 4.04 17.27 6.81
C ASP A 434 5.44 17.87 6.57
N LEU A 435 5.59 18.63 5.49
CA LEU A 435 6.88 19.18 5.06
C LEU A 435 7.37 20.39 5.89
N GLU A 436 6.60 20.82 6.90
CA GLU A 436 7.07 21.81 7.87
C GLU A 436 8.27 21.29 8.70
N ASP A 437 8.46 19.98 8.75
CA ASP A 437 9.61 19.34 9.41
C ASP A 437 10.70 19.02 8.37
N LEU A 438 11.92 19.49 8.63
CA LEU A 438 13.07 19.27 7.74
C LEU A 438 13.37 17.78 7.51
N ARG A 439 13.11 16.92 8.49
CA ARG A 439 13.27 15.46 8.36
C ARG A 439 12.31 14.90 7.32
N THR A 440 11.09 15.44 7.24
CA THR A 440 10.09 15.07 6.22
C THR A 440 10.49 15.58 4.84
N VAL A 441 11.07 16.79 4.75
CA VAL A 441 11.64 17.32 3.50
C VAL A 441 12.75 16.40 2.97
N ASN A 442 13.66 15.97 3.84
CA ASN A 442 14.73 15.04 3.47
C ASN A 442 14.17 13.65 3.08
N ALA A 443 13.15 13.18 3.78
CA ALA A 443 12.47 11.92 3.45
C ALA A 443 11.77 12.00 2.08
N LEU A 444 11.18 13.15 1.72
CA LEU A 444 10.61 13.39 0.41
C LEU A 444 11.67 13.28 -0.69
N ARG A 445 12.79 14.02 -0.57
CA ARG A 445 13.90 14.00 -1.55
C ARG A 445 14.45 12.58 -1.73
N GLU A 446 14.69 11.87 -0.62
CA GLU A 446 15.17 10.49 -0.65
C GLU A 446 14.17 9.56 -1.37
N THR A 447 12.88 9.67 -1.05
CA THR A 447 11.86 8.77 -1.61
C THR A 447 11.62 9.05 -3.09
N ILE A 448 11.70 10.31 -3.54
CA ILE A 448 11.67 10.68 -4.98
C ILE A 448 12.80 9.94 -5.72
N GLY A 449 14.06 10.12 -5.32
CA GLY A 449 15.19 9.50 -6.00
C GLY A 449 15.13 7.96 -5.98
N ARG A 450 14.60 7.36 -4.90
CA ARG A 450 14.39 5.90 -4.86
C ARG A 450 13.31 5.44 -5.84
N LEU A 451 12.17 6.12 -5.92
CA LEU A 451 11.12 5.74 -6.86
C LEU A 451 11.51 6.01 -8.31
N GLU A 452 12.25 7.07 -8.61
CA GLU A 452 12.83 7.31 -9.93
C GLU A 452 13.75 6.15 -10.33
N THR A 453 14.63 5.71 -9.42
CA THR A 453 15.50 4.54 -9.64
C THR A 453 14.69 3.27 -9.86
N LEU A 454 13.66 3.00 -9.03
CA LEU A 454 12.84 1.80 -9.14
C LEU A 454 11.97 1.77 -10.39
N LEU A 455 11.48 2.91 -10.83
CA LEU A 455 10.65 3.02 -12.04
C LEU A 455 11.49 3.21 -13.31
N GLU A 456 12.82 3.34 -13.18
CA GLU A 456 13.76 3.61 -14.27
C GLU A 456 13.36 4.84 -15.10
N VAL A 457 13.03 5.96 -14.41
CA VAL A 457 12.52 7.20 -15.02
C VAL A 457 13.37 8.39 -14.65
N GLU A 458 13.45 9.35 -15.57
CA GLU A 458 14.09 10.66 -15.39
C GLU A 458 13.10 11.74 -15.87
N PRO A 459 12.15 12.18 -15.01
CA PRO A 459 11.13 13.14 -15.43
C PRO A 459 11.76 14.45 -15.92
N PRO A 460 11.45 14.92 -17.14
CA PRO A 460 12.02 16.16 -17.69
C PRO A 460 11.33 17.43 -17.16
N VAL A 461 10.27 17.30 -16.38
CA VAL A 461 9.46 18.40 -15.87
C VAL A 461 8.92 18.07 -14.48
N VAL A 462 8.86 19.09 -13.63
CA VAL A 462 8.32 18.99 -12.27
C VAL A 462 7.05 19.83 -12.16
N VAL A 463 6.03 19.26 -11.48
CA VAL A 463 4.78 19.96 -11.15
C VAL A 463 4.76 20.26 -9.66
N SER A 464 4.49 21.51 -9.30
CA SER A 464 4.37 21.96 -7.91
C SER A 464 3.08 22.73 -7.65
N ASP A 465 2.74 22.90 -6.37
CA ASP A 465 1.71 23.86 -5.95
C ASP A 465 2.10 25.29 -6.36
N MET A 466 1.13 26.16 -6.58
CA MET A 466 1.36 27.59 -6.85
C MET A 466 1.79 28.35 -5.59
N HIS A 467 1.67 27.77 -4.41
CA HIS A 467 2.01 28.47 -3.17
C HIS A 467 3.52 28.69 -3.05
N PRO A 468 3.99 29.95 -2.97
CA PRO A 468 5.42 30.26 -3.12
C PRO A 468 6.29 29.88 -1.91
N ARG A 469 5.67 29.56 -0.77
CA ARG A 469 6.39 29.25 0.48
C ARG A 469 6.29 27.78 0.89
N TYR A 470 5.71 26.93 0.06
CA TYR A 470 5.71 25.50 0.37
C TYR A 470 7.11 24.91 0.16
N ASN A 471 7.54 24.09 1.10
CA ASN A 471 8.80 23.35 0.96
C ASN A 471 8.77 22.44 -0.27
N SER A 472 7.61 21.89 -0.63
CA SER A 472 7.44 21.12 -1.87
C SER A 472 7.71 21.98 -3.12
N THR A 473 7.27 23.25 -3.14
CA THR A 473 7.54 24.18 -4.24
C THR A 473 9.03 24.51 -4.33
N MET A 474 9.70 24.74 -3.19
CA MET A 474 11.15 24.97 -3.17
C MET A 474 11.93 23.74 -3.68
N ILE A 475 11.52 22.52 -3.30
CA ILE A 475 12.12 21.28 -3.82
C ILE A 475 12.01 21.21 -5.36
N ALA A 476 10.84 21.58 -5.92
CA ALA A 476 10.65 21.62 -7.37
C ALA A 476 11.57 22.65 -8.04
N GLU A 477 11.68 23.84 -7.47
CA GLU A 477 12.55 24.93 -7.99
C GLU A 477 14.04 24.56 -7.87
N ASP A 478 14.46 23.91 -6.79
CA ASP A 478 15.83 23.43 -6.56
C ASP A 478 16.24 22.28 -7.51
N SER A 479 15.29 21.61 -8.16
CA SER A 479 15.58 20.49 -9.08
C SER A 479 16.34 20.91 -10.33
N GLY A 480 16.31 22.18 -10.69
CA GLY A 480 16.89 22.69 -11.94
C GLY A 480 16.10 22.33 -13.20
N LEU A 481 14.97 21.66 -13.07
CA LEU A 481 14.09 21.27 -14.17
C LEU A 481 13.03 22.35 -14.42
N PRO A 482 12.41 22.39 -15.61
CA PRO A 482 11.22 23.21 -15.85
C PRO A 482 10.11 22.91 -14.84
N VAL A 483 9.57 23.95 -14.17
CA VAL A 483 8.53 23.82 -13.16
C VAL A 483 7.19 24.32 -13.67
N ILE A 484 6.17 23.47 -13.61
CA ILE A 484 4.77 23.82 -13.89
C ILE A 484 4.06 24.02 -12.56
N LYS A 485 3.57 25.24 -12.30
CA LYS A 485 2.84 25.56 -11.07
C LYS A 485 1.34 25.37 -11.25
N VAL A 486 0.73 24.60 -10.35
CA VAL A 486 -0.67 24.21 -10.38
C VAL A 486 -1.38 24.70 -9.14
N GLN A 487 -2.61 25.16 -9.31
CA GLN A 487 -3.41 25.57 -8.18
C GLN A 487 -3.90 24.36 -7.36
N HIS A 488 -3.81 24.45 -6.04
CA HIS A 488 -4.12 23.38 -5.09
C HIS A 488 -5.50 22.71 -5.31
N HIS A 489 -6.57 23.52 -5.34
CA HIS A 489 -7.93 23.01 -5.54
C HIS A 489 -8.11 22.21 -6.83
N TYR A 490 -7.41 22.62 -7.83
CA TYR A 490 -7.45 21.99 -9.11
C TYR A 490 -6.73 20.64 -9.11
N ALA A 491 -5.58 20.56 -8.49
CA ALA A 491 -4.90 19.30 -8.30
C ALA A 491 -5.84 18.27 -7.61
N HIS A 492 -6.64 18.71 -6.64
CA HIS A 492 -7.65 17.85 -6.01
C HIS A 492 -8.70 17.33 -6.97
N ILE A 493 -9.25 18.21 -7.83
CA ILE A 493 -10.27 17.80 -8.81
C ILE A 493 -9.68 16.80 -9.79
N LEU A 494 -8.48 17.07 -10.33
CA LEU A 494 -7.84 16.16 -11.27
C LEU A 494 -7.49 14.81 -10.66
N SER A 495 -7.09 14.78 -9.39
CA SER A 495 -6.82 13.51 -8.73
C SER A 495 -8.09 12.65 -8.62
N CYS A 496 -9.24 13.26 -8.31
CA CYS A 496 -10.52 12.57 -8.31
C CYS A 496 -10.92 12.09 -9.71
N MET A 497 -10.73 12.92 -10.74
CA MET A 497 -11.00 12.53 -12.14
C MET A 497 -10.10 11.37 -12.57
N ALA A 498 -8.81 11.41 -12.22
CA ALA A 498 -7.86 10.35 -12.56
C ALA A 498 -8.21 9.03 -11.85
N GLU A 499 -8.56 9.08 -10.56
CA GLU A 499 -8.94 7.89 -9.78
C GLU A 499 -10.18 7.20 -10.34
N ASN A 500 -11.12 7.97 -10.89
CA ASN A 500 -12.37 7.47 -11.49
C ASN A 500 -12.29 7.33 -13.02
N ASP A 501 -11.12 7.52 -13.63
CA ASP A 501 -10.91 7.54 -15.09
C ASP A 501 -11.92 8.42 -15.84
N CYS A 502 -12.32 9.54 -15.21
CA CYS A 502 -13.31 10.47 -15.74
C CYS A 502 -12.65 11.39 -16.76
N GLN A 503 -13.05 11.29 -18.02
CA GLN A 503 -12.54 12.11 -19.12
C GLN A 503 -13.51 13.22 -19.53
N GLU A 504 -14.72 13.21 -19.00
CA GLU A 504 -15.72 14.23 -19.27
C GLU A 504 -15.47 15.51 -18.47
N PRO A 505 -15.92 16.67 -18.97
CA PRO A 505 -15.86 17.91 -18.22
C PRO A 505 -16.66 17.81 -16.91
N VAL A 506 -16.03 18.16 -15.78
CA VAL A 506 -16.69 18.16 -14.47
C VAL A 506 -16.85 19.59 -13.95
N MET A 507 -17.96 19.86 -13.27
CA MET A 507 -18.17 21.09 -12.53
C MET A 507 -17.83 20.83 -11.06
N ALA A 508 -16.87 21.55 -10.52
CA ALA A 508 -16.49 21.44 -9.14
C ALA A 508 -16.73 22.73 -8.37
N TRP A 509 -17.34 22.60 -7.19
CA TRP A 509 -17.47 23.69 -6.25
C TRP A 509 -16.35 23.62 -5.22
N THR A 510 -15.55 24.65 -5.16
CA THR A 510 -14.54 24.80 -4.11
C THR A 510 -14.95 25.93 -3.20
N ALA A 511 -14.86 25.72 -1.87
CA ALA A 511 -15.14 26.80 -0.94
C ALA A 511 -14.18 27.98 -1.17
N PRO A 512 -14.65 29.23 -1.10
CA PRO A 512 -13.84 30.39 -1.43
C PRO A 512 -12.82 30.67 -0.33
N SER A 513 -11.66 30.07 -0.43
CA SER A 513 -10.43 30.61 0.13
C SER A 513 -9.65 31.27 -1.00
N GLY A 514 -10.14 32.43 -1.42
CA GLY A 514 -9.37 33.49 -2.11
C GLY A 514 -8.61 33.19 -3.41
N ALA A 515 -8.72 32.03 -4.09
CA ALA A 515 -7.81 31.73 -5.20
C ALA A 515 -8.33 30.76 -6.27
N ALA A 516 -9.49 31.01 -6.86
CA ALA A 516 -10.01 30.19 -7.95
C ALA A 516 -9.78 30.82 -9.33
N LYS A 517 -8.63 30.74 -9.93
CA LYS A 517 -8.40 31.27 -11.29
C LYS A 517 -7.31 30.64 -12.14
N SER A 518 -6.88 29.43 -12.10
CA SER A 518 -5.83 29.05 -13.07
C SER A 518 -5.64 27.57 -13.35
N PHE A 519 -6.74 26.90 -13.53
CA PHE A 519 -6.73 25.45 -13.60
C PHE A 519 -6.67 24.83 -14.98
N TRP A 520 -7.21 25.46 -15.96
CA TRP A 520 -7.31 24.99 -17.34
C TRP A 520 -5.98 24.92 -18.12
N GLN A 521 -4.94 25.55 -17.64
CA GLN A 521 -3.67 25.62 -18.39
C GLN A 521 -2.91 24.30 -18.50
N ILE A 522 -3.11 23.36 -17.57
CA ILE A 522 -2.32 22.12 -17.55
C ILE A 522 -2.89 21.04 -18.46
N ILE A 523 -4.21 20.84 -18.48
CA ILE A 523 -4.83 19.88 -19.42
C ILE A 523 -4.53 20.32 -20.86
N ARG A 524 -4.53 21.62 -21.13
CA ARG A 524 -4.19 22.15 -22.45
C ARG A 524 -2.77 21.87 -22.89
N HIS A 525 -1.83 21.86 -21.95
CA HIS A 525 -0.40 21.63 -22.25
C HIS A 525 -0.09 20.15 -22.52
N PHE A 526 -0.80 19.23 -21.89
CA PHE A 526 -0.54 17.79 -21.95
C PHE A 526 -1.49 17.00 -22.86
N SER A 527 -2.69 17.47 -23.18
CA SER A 527 -3.69 16.68 -23.91
C SER A 527 -3.93 17.11 -25.36
N GLY A 528 -3.44 18.26 -25.80
CA GLY A 528 -3.74 18.77 -27.15
C GLY A 528 -5.26 19.03 -27.41
N LEU A 529 -6.09 19.01 -26.37
CA LEU A 529 -7.54 19.14 -26.46
C LEU A 529 -7.97 20.61 -26.40
N ASP A 530 -8.10 21.26 -27.57
CA ASP A 530 -8.65 22.62 -27.74
C ASP A 530 -10.15 22.74 -27.45
N VAL A 531 -10.85 21.65 -27.21
CA VAL A 531 -12.33 21.57 -27.18
C VAL A 531 -12.96 22.17 -25.91
N LEU A 532 -12.21 22.27 -24.81
CA LEU A 532 -12.79 22.62 -23.50
C LEU A 532 -12.83 24.13 -23.17
N HIS A 533 -12.37 25.00 -24.06
CA HIS A 533 -12.27 26.46 -23.79
C HIS A 533 -13.61 27.22 -23.85
N HIS A 534 -14.64 26.68 -24.48
CA HIS A 534 -15.87 27.44 -24.73
C HIS A 534 -16.93 27.33 -23.63
N SER A 535 -16.93 26.29 -22.82
CA SER A 535 -18.00 26.01 -21.83
C SER A 535 -17.89 26.79 -20.51
N PHE A 536 -16.74 27.39 -20.21
CA PHE A 536 -16.48 27.99 -18.88
C PHE A 536 -16.71 29.51 -18.78
N ARG A 537 -17.13 30.18 -19.85
CA ARG A 537 -17.45 31.63 -19.79
C ARG A 537 -18.81 31.94 -19.15
N SER A 538 -19.62 30.95 -18.88
CA SER A 538 -21.01 31.13 -18.42
C SER A 538 -21.29 30.80 -16.96
N ALA A 539 -20.30 30.40 -16.17
CA ALA A 539 -20.52 30.14 -14.73
C ALA A 539 -20.51 31.46 -13.95
N VAL A 540 -21.66 32.09 -13.84
CA VAL A 540 -21.92 33.25 -12.99
C VAL A 540 -21.96 32.80 -11.54
N MET A 541 -21.15 33.45 -10.69
CA MET A 541 -21.21 33.26 -9.22
C MET A 541 -22.49 33.85 -8.66
N HIS A 542 -23.29 33.01 -8.01
CA HIS A 542 -24.32 33.48 -7.08
C HIS A 542 -23.84 33.29 -5.63
N PRO A 543 -24.12 34.23 -4.73
CA PRO A 543 -23.75 34.12 -3.34
C PRO A 543 -24.57 33.04 -2.62
N PRO A 544 -24.03 32.39 -1.55
CA PRO A 544 -24.71 31.30 -0.87
C PRO A 544 -25.96 31.77 -0.11
N GLY A 545 -27.04 30.96 -0.19
CA GLY A 545 -28.22 31.11 0.65
C GLY A 545 -27.92 30.81 2.13
N LYS A 546 -28.79 31.31 3.00
CA LYS A 546 -28.58 31.42 4.47
C LYS A 546 -28.71 30.13 5.28
N ASP A 547 -28.75 28.96 4.68
CA ASP A 547 -28.96 27.70 5.41
C ASP A 547 -27.78 26.74 5.16
N GLY A 548 -27.05 26.47 6.23
CA GLY A 548 -25.71 25.84 6.24
C GLY A 548 -25.70 24.32 6.06
N GLU A 549 -26.25 23.80 4.99
CA GLU A 549 -26.08 22.40 4.59
C GLU A 549 -25.25 22.32 3.31
N LEU A 550 -24.11 21.61 3.40
CA LEU A 550 -23.23 21.31 2.28
C LEU A 550 -23.62 19.94 1.70
N PRO A 551 -24.22 19.85 0.51
CA PRO A 551 -24.28 18.59 -0.21
C PRO A 551 -23.13 18.49 -1.20
N PHE A 552 -22.23 17.52 -1.00
CA PHE A 552 -21.47 16.98 -2.11
C PHE A 552 -22.42 16.12 -2.94
N GLN A 553 -22.87 16.63 -4.05
CA GLN A 553 -23.62 15.88 -5.03
C GLN A 553 -22.82 15.82 -6.33
N CYS A 554 -22.26 14.64 -6.59
CA CYS A 554 -21.77 14.30 -7.90
C CYS A 554 -23.02 13.98 -8.75
N CYS A 555 -23.41 14.89 -9.65
CA CYS A 555 -24.48 14.61 -10.60
C CYS A 555 -23.93 13.71 -11.72
N THR A 556 -24.11 12.41 -11.57
CA THR A 556 -24.18 11.49 -12.71
C THR A 556 -25.64 11.13 -12.90
N ASP A 557 -26.34 11.91 -13.70
CA ASP A 557 -27.57 11.48 -14.37
C ASP A 557 -27.24 11.33 -15.85
N ARG A 558 -26.92 10.13 -16.26
CA ARG A 558 -27.44 9.31 -17.40
C ARG A 558 -26.58 8.10 -17.63
#